data_2a05782a87f98153f4dec18b48b10a74
#
_entry.id   2a05782a87f98153f4dec18b48b10a74
#
_cell.length_a   1.000
_cell.length_b   1.000
_cell.length_c   1.000
_cell.angle_alpha   90.00
_cell.angle_beta   90.00
_cell.angle_gamma   90.00
#
_symmetry.space_group_name_H-M   'P 1'
#
loop_
_entity.id
_entity.type
_entity.pdbx_description
1 polymer ?
#
loop_
_entity_poly.entity_id
_entity_poly.type
_entity_poly.pdbx_seq_one_letter_code
_entity_poly.pdbx_strand_id
1 'polypeptide(L)'
;MLKSKIHRATVTDANLHYVGSVTVDEDLMRAADLLPGEQVAIVDVTNGARLETYVITGPAGSGVIGINGAAAHLVSPGDLVILISYGVMDDAEARTYQPRVVFVDDANRVLDRGTDPTHVPDAAPTTSLLRPGTEARPARRHGASAGPAMTTVGGSWGAEQPQDERPRRRGSAETTDARRLDALLSADH
;
A
#
# COMPACT_ATOMS: atom_id res chain seq x y z
N MET A 1 -13.94 -8.88 -4.91
CA MET A 1 -14.61 -9.20 -3.63
C MET A 1 -13.60 -9.16 -2.48
N LEU A 2 -14.04 -8.83 -1.25
CA LEU A 2 -13.19 -9.02 -0.07
C LEU A 2 -12.86 -10.50 0.09
N LYS A 3 -11.57 -10.85 -0.01
CA LYS A 3 -11.08 -12.21 0.22
C LYS A 3 -10.80 -12.43 1.71
N SER A 4 -9.98 -11.55 2.29
CA SER A 4 -9.65 -11.63 3.70
C SER A 4 -9.24 -10.27 4.28
N LYS A 5 -9.24 -10.19 5.62
CA LYS A 5 -8.87 -9.00 6.35
C LYS A 5 -8.19 -9.36 7.68
N ILE A 6 -7.04 -8.75 7.96
CA ILE A 6 -6.46 -8.72 9.31
C ILE A 6 -6.79 -7.33 9.88
N HIS A 7 -7.57 -7.32 10.96
CA HIS A 7 -8.16 -6.08 11.48
C HIS A 7 -7.35 -5.49 12.64
N ARG A 8 -6.84 -4.26 12.45
CA ARG A 8 -6.15 -3.43 13.45
C ARG A 8 -4.89 -4.07 14.03
N ALA A 9 -4.08 -4.68 13.17
CA ALA A 9 -2.75 -5.13 13.56
C ALA A 9 -1.84 -3.94 13.88
N THR A 10 -0.95 -4.12 14.85
CA THR A 10 0.06 -3.13 15.21
C THR A 10 1.29 -3.27 14.32
N VAL A 11 1.72 -2.19 13.68
CA VAL A 11 2.99 -2.18 12.94
C VAL A 11 4.15 -2.35 13.91
N THR A 12 4.99 -3.36 13.68
CA THR A 12 6.13 -3.68 14.55
C THR A 12 7.43 -3.07 14.06
N ASP A 13 7.55 -2.89 12.73
CA ASP A 13 8.75 -2.35 12.10
C ASP A 13 8.41 -1.58 10.80
N ALA A 14 9.25 -0.60 10.45
CA ALA A 14 9.16 0.16 9.22
C ALA A 14 10.57 0.40 8.65
N ASN A 15 10.92 -0.32 7.57
CA ASN A 15 12.27 -0.33 7.01
C ASN A 15 12.33 0.25 5.59
N LEU A 16 12.84 1.48 5.47
CA LEU A 16 12.98 2.19 4.19
C LEU A 16 13.95 1.52 3.21
N HIS A 17 14.94 0.82 3.72
CA HIS A 17 16.03 0.29 2.91
C HIS A 17 15.84 -1.19 2.52
N TYR A 18 14.72 -1.77 2.87
CA TYR A 18 14.36 -3.12 2.46
C TYR A 18 13.52 -3.13 1.19
N VAL A 19 13.40 -4.30 0.55
CA VAL A 19 12.55 -4.46 -0.65
C VAL A 19 11.10 -4.11 -0.31
N GLY A 20 10.45 -3.30 -1.16
CA GLY A 20 9.08 -2.85 -0.94
C GLY A 20 8.11 -4.03 -0.79
N SER A 21 7.47 -4.17 0.38
CA SER A 21 6.58 -5.29 0.75
C SER A 21 5.98 -5.05 2.14
N VAL A 22 5.12 -5.96 2.58
CA VAL A 22 4.75 -6.09 3.99
C VAL A 22 5.16 -7.47 4.50
N THR A 23 5.98 -7.50 5.56
CA THR A 23 6.30 -8.73 6.29
C THR A 23 5.17 -9.04 7.25
N VAL A 24 4.57 -10.22 7.13
CA VAL A 24 3.44 -10.66 7.96
C VAL A 24 3.81 -11.96 8.64
N ASP A 25 3.56 -12.07 9.94
CA ASP A 25 3.67 -13.31 10.71
C ASP A 25 2.96 -14.47 9.98
N GLU A 26 3.65 -15.61 9.83
CA GLU A 26 3.11 -16.78 9.11
C GLU A 26 1.80 -17.30 9.72
N ASP A 27 1.63 -17.23 11.05
CA ASP A 27 0.37 -17.65 11.70
C ASP A 27 -0.79 -16.72 11.34
N LEU A 28 -0.53 -15.41 11.19
CA LEU A 28 -1.52 -14.46 10.69
C LEU A 28 -1.84 -14.68 9.22
N MET A 29 -0.82 -14.95 8.40
CA MET A 29 -1.02 -15.30 6.99
C MET A 29 -1.90 -16.52 6.84
N ARG A 30 -1.62 -17.58 7.61
CA ARG A 30 -2.42 -18.82 7.62
C ARG A 30 -3.84 -18.58 8.11
N ALA A 31 -4.01 -17.74 9.14
CA ALA A 31 -5.33 -17.39 9.67
C ALA A 31 -6.19 -16.62 8.66
N ALA A 32 -5.57 -15.70 7.92
CA ALA A 32 -6.23 -14.87 6.92
C ALA A 32 -6.19 -15.49 5.51
N ASP A 33 -5.60 -16.67 5.32
CA ASP A 33 -5.43 -17.31 4.01
C ASP A 33 -4.69 -16.40 3.00
N LEU A 34 -3.64 -15.74 3.46
CA LEU A 34 -2.76 -14.93 2.63
C LEU A 34 -1.60 -15.77 2.11
N LEU A 35 -1.30 -15.65 0.84
CA LEU A 35 -0.17 -16.31 0.21
C LEU A 35 1.05 -15.37 0.14
N PRO A 36 2.28 -15.91 0.18
CA PRO A 36 3.46 -15.14 -0.15
C PRO A 36 3.35 -14.55 -1.57
N GLY A 37 3.65 -13.25 -1.71
CA GLY A 37 3.51 -12.53 -2.98
C GLY A 37 2.10 -12.02 -3.28
N GLU A 38 1.12 -12.33 -2.43
CA GLU A 38 -0.24 -11.84 -2.61
C GLU A 38 -0.33 -10.33 -2.39
N GLN A 39 -1.03 -9.63 -3.27
CA GLN A 39 -1.29 -8.20 -3.15
C GLN A 39 -2.24 -7.92 -2.00
N VAL A 40 -1.91 -6.93 -1.18
CA VAL A 40 -2.76 -6.44 -0.11
C VAL A 40 -2.85 -4.91 -0.13
N ALA A 41 -4.04 -4.41 0.16
CA ALA A 41 -4.24 -3.02 0.52
C ALA A 41 -4.03 -2.87 2.03
N ILE A 42 -3.27 -1.85 2.43
CA ILE A 42 -3.04 -1.50 3.84
C ILE A 42 -3.69 -0.16 4.10
N VAL A 43 -4.52 -0.12 5.14
CA VAL A 43 -5.18 1.09 5.60
C VAL A 43 -4.65 1.40 6.99
N ASP A 44 -3.97 2.52 7.15
CA ASP A 44 -3.48 2.98 8.43
C ASP A 44 -4.60 3.73 9.16
N VAL A 45 -5.03 3.17 10.29
CA VAL A 45 -6.11 3.73 11.12
C VAL A 45 -5.61 4.95 11.89
N THR A 46 -4.31 5.01 12.20
CA THR A 46 -3.70 6.06 13.02
C THR A 46 -3.60 7.38 12.27
N ASN A 47 -3.23 7.33 10.98
CA ASN A 47 -2.94 8.54 10.18
C ASN A 47 -3.82 8.68 8.92
N GLY A 48 -4.58 7.63 8.55
CA GLY A 48 -5.48 7.61 7.40
C GLY A 48 -4.78 7.30 6.07
N ALA A 49 -3.49 6.93 6.07
CA ALA A 49 -2.78 6.55 4.86
C ALA A 49 -3.35 5.26 4.25
N ARG A 50 -3.28 5.17 2.93
CA ARG A 50 -3.68 3.98 2.17
C ARG A 50 -2.57 3.66 1.18
N LEU A 51 -2.18 2.40 1.12
CA LEU A 51 -1.14 1.92 0.23
C LEU A 51 -1.43 0.49 -0.20
N GLU A 52 -0.80 0.07 -1.27
CA GLU A 52 -0.86 -1.30 -1.77
C GLU A 52 0.55 -1.85 -1.90
N THR A 53 0.71 -3.11 -1.54
CA THR A 53 1.98 -3.82 -1.63
C THR A 53 1.70 -5.33 -1.70
N TYR A 54 2.73 -6.16 -1.58
CA TYR A 54 2.60 -7.61 -1.51
C TYR A 54 3.16 -8.17 -0.21
N VAL A 55 2.68 -9.35 0.16
CA VAL A 55 3.03 -10.02 1.42
C VAL A 55 4.31 -10.83 1.27
N ILE A 56 5.21 -10.71 2.25
CA ILE A 56 6.31 -11.66 2.48
C ILE A 56 6.15 -12.31 3.84
N THR A 57 6.57 -13.58 3.93
CA THR A 57 6.40 -14.37 5.16
C THR A 57 7.41 -13.96 6.21
N GLY A 58 6.92 -13.59 7.39
CA GLY A 58 7.70 -13.42 8.62
C GLY A 58 7.68 -14.66 9.49
N PRO A 59 8.54 -14.72 10.55
CA PRO A 59 8.58 -15.87 11.45
C PRO A 59 7.23 -16.14 12.12
N ALA A 60 6.82 -17.41 12.17
CA ALA A 60 5.58 -17.83 12.83
C ALA A 60 5.59 -17.48 14.32
N GLY A 61 4.48 -16.98 14.85
CA GLY A 61 4.30 -16.60 16.25
C GLY A 61 5.09 -15.36 16.69
N SER A 62 5.73 -14.65 15.76
CA SER A 62 6.48 -13.42 16.06
C SER A 62 5.61 -12.20 16.28
N GLY A 63 4.39 -12.22 15.73
CA GLY A 63 3.51 -11.05 15.66
C GLY A 63 4.01 -9.95 14.72
N VAL A 64 4.96 -10.24 13.83
CA VAL A 64 5.54 -9.23 12.95
C VAL A 64 4.53 -8.71 11.94
N ILE A 65 4.45 -7.39 11.87
CA ILE A 65 3.85 -6.61 10.77
C ILE A 65 4.88 -5.54 10.42
N GLY A 66 5.74 -5.84 9.45
CA GLY A 66 6.83 -4.96 9.03
C GLY A 66 6.53 -4.30 7.69
N ILE A 67 6.55 -2.97 7.64
CA ILE A 67 6.31 -2.21 6.41
C ILE A 67 7.66 -1.87 5.77
N ASN A 68 7.86 -2.28 4.52
CA ASN A 68 9.16 -2.22 3.87
C ASN A 68 9.19 -1.27 2.67
N GLY A 69 10.35 -0.69 2.42
CA GLY A 69 10.61 0.17 1.25
C GLY A 69 9.87 1.51 1.33
N ALA A 70 9.45 2.02 0.18
CA ALA A 70 8.81 3.35 0.06
C ALA A 70 7.56 3.51 0.94
N ALA A 71 6.83 2.43 1.21
CA ALA A 71 5.65 2.42 2.07
C ALA A 71 5.97 2.84 3.52
N ALA A 72 7.19 2.60 4.00
CA ALA A 72 7.65 2.98 5.33
C ALA A 72 7.73 4.51 5.55
N HIS A 73 7.58 5.33 4.50
CA HIS A 73 7.38 6.78 4.65
C HIS A 73 5.99 7.16 5.15
N LEU A 74 5.01 6.27 4.99
CA LEU A 74 3.60 6.54 5.28
C LEU A 74 3.14 5.95 6.61
N VAL A 75 3.94 5.05 7.19
CA VAL A 75 3.57 4.24 8.36
C VAL A 75 4.71 4.23 9.35
N SER A 76 4.39 4.22 10.64
CA SER A 76 5.36 4.17 11.72
C SER A 76 5.15 2.96 12.62
N PRO A 77 6.20 2.40 13.25
CA PRO A 77 6.01 1.39 14.30
C PRO A 77 5.04 1.89 15.38
N GLY A 78 4.10 1.04 15.78
CA GLY A 78 3.02 1.36 16.71
C GLY A 78 1.74 1.87 16.05
N ASP A 79 1.74 2.17 14.74
CA ASP A 79 0.51 2.49 14.02
C ASP A 79 -0.40 1.26 13.94
N LEU A 80 -1.70 1.50 13.93
CA LEU A 80 -2.71 0.45 13.74
C LEU A 80 -3.10 0.38 12.27
N VAL A 81 -2.94 -0.80 11.67
CA VAL A 81 -3.22 -1.01 10.26
C VAL A 81 -4.27 -2.11 10.04
N ILE A 82 -4.99 -2.00 8.95
CA ILE A 82 -5.88 -3.06 8.45
C ILE A 82 -5.26 -3.55 7.15
N LEU A 83 -4.91 -4.83 7.08
CA LEU A 83 -4.48 -5.48 5.85
C LEU A 83 -5.71 -6.12 5.19
N ILE A 84 -5.91 -5.85 3.91
CA ILE A 84 -7.08 -6.31 3.17
C ILE A 84 -6.61 -6.96 1.87
N SER A 85 -7.03 -8.21 1.66
CA SER A 85 -6.86 -8.88 0.38
C SER A 85 -8.19 -8.95 -0.37
N TYR A 86 -8.11 -8.74 -1.67
CA TYR A 86 -9.26 -8.83 -2.58
C TYR A 86 -9.03 -9.94 -3.59
N GLY A 87 -10.10 -10.64 -3.98
CA GLY A 87 -10.07 -11.66 -5.03
C GLY A 87 -11.03 -11.30 -6.16
N VAL A 88 -10.71 -11.75 -7.36
CA VAL A 88 -11.62 -11.74 -8.51
C VAL A 88 -12.36 -13.08 -8.50
N MET A 89 -13.68 -13.03 -8.54
CA MET A 89 -14.57 -14.18 -8.44
C MET A 89 -15.64 -14.07 -9.52
N ASP A 90 -16.17 -15.20 -10.00
CA ASP A 90 -17.35 -15.16 -10.83
C ASP A 90 -18.61 -14.81 -9.99
N ASP A 91 -19.73 -14.51 -10.65
CA ASP A 91 -20.96 -14.08 -9.96
C ASP A 91 -21.52 -15.16 -9.02
N ALA A 92 -21.43 -16.43 -9.39
CA ALA A 92 -21.95 -17.55 -8.58
C ALA A 92 -21.10 -17.75 -7.32
N GLU A 93 -19.78 -17.71 -7.45
CA GLU A 93 -18.84 -17.80 -6.35
C GLU A 93 -18.99 -16.58 -5.42
N ALA A 94 -19.05 -15.38 -5.98
CA ALA A 94 -19.12 -14.13 -5.21
C ALA A 94 -20.35 -14.03 -4.30
N ARG A 95 -21.49 -14.65 -4.73
CA ARG A 95 -22.73 -14.64 -3.94
C ARG A 95 -22.69 -15.54 -2.71
N THR A 96 -21.80 -16.51 -2.69
CA THR A 96 -21.70 -17.49 -1.61
C THR A 96 -20.38 -17.41 -0.85
N TYR A 97 -19.45 -16.60 -1.34
CA TYR A 97 -18.12 -16.47 -0.74
C TYR A 97 -18.19 -15.88 0.66
N GLN A 98 -17.48 -16.48 1.58
CA GLN A 98 -17.33 -16.01 2.96
C GLN A 98 -15.89 -15.54 3.19
N PRO A 99 -15.65 -14.24 3.40
CA PRO A 99 -14.30 -13.73 3.62
C PRO A 99 -13.72 -14.21 4.95
N ARG A 100 -12.41 -14.25 5.05
CA ARG A 100 -11.71 -14.55 6.30
C ARG A 100 -11.36 -13.26 7.01
N VAL A 101 -11.96 -13.02 8.16
CA VAL A 101 -11.71 -11.84 8.99
C VAL A 101 -10.98 -12.30 10.25
N VAL A 102 -9.79 -11.75 10.46
CA VAL A 102 -8.92 -12.07 11.60
C VAL A 102 -8.81 -10.83 12.49
N PHE A 103 -9.12 -11.00 13.77
CA PHE A 103 -8.92 -10.00 14.81
C PHE A 103 -7.70 -10.38 15.63
N VAL A 104 -6.92 -9.38 16.01
CA VAL A 104 -5.66 -9.59 16.73
C VAL A 104 -5.59 -8.72 18.00
N ASP A 105 -4.76 -9.15 18.95
CA ASP A 105 -4.39 -8.36 20.13
C ASP A 105 -3.28 -7.35 19.84
N ASP A 106 -2.85 -6.60 20.87
CA ASP A 106 -1.79 -5.59 20.75
C ASP A 106 -0.40 -6.20 20.41
N ALA A 107 -0.24 -7.52 20.58
CA ALA A 107 0.94 -8.28 20.19
C ALA A 107 0.77 -9.00 18.84
N ASN A 108 -0.28 -8.69 18.09
CA ASN A 108 -0.64 -9.29 16.81
C ASN A 108 -0.93 -10.80 16.89
N ARG A 109 -1.38 -11.30 18.03
CA ARG A 109 -1.83 -12.68 18.17
C ARG A 109 -3.29 -12.78 17.81
N VAL A 110 -3.67 -13.86 17.14
CA VAL A 110 -5.06 -14.09 16.76
C VAL A 110 -5.94 -14.20 17.99
N LEU A 111 -6.91 -13.27 18.12
CA LEU A 111 -7.95 -13.29 19.15
C LEU A 111 -9.18 -14.04 18.68
N ASP A 112 -9.61 -13.75 17.43
CA ASP A 112 -10.82 -14.30 16.87
C ASP A 112 -10.75 -14.38 15.35
N ARG A 113 -11.57 -15.27 14.78
CA ARG A 113 -11.71 -15.47 13.33
C ARG A 113 -13.19 -15.52 12.98
N GLY A 114 -13.58 -14.77 11.97
CA GLY A 114 -14.96 -14.71 11.49
C GLY A 114 -15.07 -14.64 9.99
N THR A 115 -16.29 -14.63 9.52
CA THR A 115 -16.64 -14.45 8.10
C THR A 115 -17.44 -13.17 7.86
N ASP A 116 -17.89 -12.52 8.91
CA ASP A 116 -18.61 -11.26 8.85
C ASP A 116 -17.65 -10.08 9.05
N PRO A 117 -17.40 -9.26 8.04
CA PRO A 117 -16.52 -8.11 8.16
C PRO A 117 -17.08 -6.98 9.04
N THR A 118 -18.36 -7.06 9.43
CA THR A 118 -19.05 -6.07 10.28
C THR A 118 -19.13 -6.51 11.74
N HIS A 119 -18.90 -7.80 12.03
CA HIS A 119 -18.91 -8.33 13.39
C HIS A 119 -17.68 -7.88 14.18
N VAL A 120 -17.89 -7.43 15.41
CA VAL A 120 -16.82 -7.14 16.38
C VAL A 120 -16.89 -8.22 17.45
N PRO A 121 -15.80 -8.99 17.70
CA PRO A 121 -15.82 -10.04 18.71
C PRO A 121 -16.09 -9.51 20.12
N ASP A 122 -16.92 -10.20 20.90
CA ASP A 122 -17.21 -9.84 22.29
C ASP A 122 -15.96 -9.93 23.19
N ALA A 123 -14.99 -10.78 22.83
CA ALA A 123 -13.73 -10.97 23.57
C ALA A 123 -12.67 -9.93 23.23
N ALA A 124 -12.92 -9.07 22.26
CA ALA A 124 -11.95 -8.03 21.91
C ALA A 124 -11.88 -7.03 23.06
N PRO A 125 -10.68 -6.76 23.60
CA PRO A 125 -10.55 -5.72 24.61
C PRO A 125 -11.08 -4.42 23.99
N THR A 126 -12.09 -3.84 24.61
CA THR A 126 -12.78 -2.62 24.15
C THR A 126 -11.80 -1.47 23.86
N THR A 127 -10.62 -1.54 24.45
CA THR A 127 -9.50 -0.60 24.29
C THR A 127 -8.76 -0.76 22.98
N SER A 128 -8.62 -1.98 22.41
CA SER A 128 -7.87 -2.18 21.16
C SER A 128 -8.72 -2.03 19.90
N LEU A 129 -10.02 -2.35 19.99
CA LEU A 129 -10.94 -2.25 18.84
C LEU A 129 -11.57 -0.87 18.70
N LEU A 130 -11.79 -0.19 19.80
CA LEU A 130 -12.41 1.12 19.90
C LEU A 130 -11.63 1.93 20.94
N ARG A 131 -10.42 2.43 20.61
CA ARG A 131 -9.92 3.53 21.43
C ARG A 131 -10.93 4.66 21.31
N PRO A 132 -11.70 4.99 22.37
CA PRO A 132 -12.58 6.14 22.35
C PRO A 132 -11.68 7.37 22.17
N GLY A 133 -11.86 8.05 21.03
CA GLY A 133 -11.34 9.39 20.87
C GLY A 133 -9.84 9.51 20.66
N THR A 134 -9.26 8.79 19.69
CA THR A 134 -8.37 9.54 18.84
C THR A 134 -9.31 10.39 17.99
N GLU A 135 -9.74 11.55 18.51
CA GLU A 135 -10.29 12.60 17.68
C GLU A 135 -9.35 12.69 16.48
N ALA A 136 -9.90 12.56 15.26
CA ALA A 136 -9.15 12.67 14.04
C ALA A 136 -8.26 13.90 14.22
N ARG A 137 -6.96 13.69 14.32
CA ARG A 137 -6.01 14.78 14.49
C ARG A 137 -6.33 15.74 13.37
N PRO A 138 -6.73 17.00 13.62
CA PRO A 138 -7.12 17.90 12.54
C PRO A 138 -5.98 17.89 11.54
N ALA A 139 -6.31 17.63 10.27
CA ALA A 139 -5.34 17.57 9.19
C ALA A 139 -4.38 18.73 9.41
N ARG A 140 -3.07 18.45 9.55
CA ARG A 140 -2.07 19.50 9.68
C ARG A 140 -2.29 20.39 8.46
N ARG A 141 -2.94 21.54 8.66
CA ARG A 141 -2.94 22.57 7.66
C ARG A 141 -1.46 22.81 7.42
N HIS A 142 -0.97 22.45 6.24
CA HIS A 142 0.33 22.91 5.79
C HIS A 142 0.25 24.41 5.93
N GLY A 143 0.94 24.96 6.94
CA GLY A 143 0.98 26.38 7.17
C GLY A 143 1.43 27.00 5.87
N ALA A 144 0.56 27.76 5.23
CA ALA A 144 1.00 28.73 4.26
C ALA A 144 2.02 29.58 5.03
N SER A 145 3.29 29.36 4.76
CA SER A 145 4.32 30.29 5.19
C SER A 145 3.93 31.62 4.55
N ALA A 146 3.53 32.55 5.38
CA ALA A 146 3.39 33.93 4.94
C ALA A 146 4.77 34.36 4.40
N GLY A 147 4.91 34.31 3.08
CA GLY A 147 6.05 34.92 2.41
C GLY A 147 6.04 36.41 2.74
N PRO A 148 7.23 37.02 2.82
CA PRO A 148 7.33 38.45 3.13
C PRO A 148 6.52 39.26 2.13
N ALA A 149 5.78 40.24 2.62
CA ALA A 149 4.97 41.18 1.83
C ALA A 149 5.82 41.75 0.69
N MET A 150 5.47 41.43 -0.55
CA MET A 150 6.07 42.03 -1.73
C MET A 150 5.58 43.45 -1.84
N THR A 151 6.50 44.39 -1.59
CA THR A 151 6.35 45.80 -1.88
C THR A 151 6.13 45.95 -3.40
N THR A 152 4.98 46.44 -3.81
CA THR A 152 4.66 46.76 -5.20
C THR A 152 5.57 47.89 -5.69
N VAL A 153 6.58 47.55 -6.47
CA VAL A 153 7.27 48.51 -7.33
C VAL A 153 6.61 48.45 -8.69
N GLY A 154 5.93 49.52 -9.06
CA GLY A 154 5.31 49.66 -10.37
C GLY A 154 6.39 49.70 -11.46
N GLY A 155 6.40 48.73 -12.34
CA GLY A 155 7.19 48.68 -13.55
C GLY A 155 6.30 48.16 -14.68
N SER A 156 6.08 49.05 -15.66
CA SER A 156 5.37 48.71 -16.91
C SER A 156 6.19 47.74 -17.74
N TRP A 157 5.69 46.55 -17.96
CA TRP A 157 6.28 45.56 -18.88
C TRP A 157 5.50 45.57 -20.20
N GLY A 158 6.19 46.03 -21.26
CA GLY A 158 5.73 45.92 -22.63
C GLY A 158 5.69 44.44 -23.06
N ALA A 159 4.64 44.10 -23.78
CA ALA A 159 4.42 42.82 -24.36
C ALA A 159 5.42 42.57 -25.51
N GLU A 160 6.35 41.64 -25.34
CA GLU A 160 7.05 41.02 -26.46
C GLU A 160 6.77 39.52 -26.41
N GLN A 161 6.14 39.02 -27.46
CA GLN A 161 5.89 37.61 -27.67
C GLN A 161 7.16 36.93 -28.24
N PRO A 162 7.61 35.81 -27.72
CA PRO A 162 8.63 35.00 -28.39
C PRO A 162 7.99 34.20 -29.54
N GLN A 163 8.60 34.31 -30.70
CA GLN A 163 8.26 33.55 -31.90
C GLN A 163 8.61 32.06 -31.74
N ASP A 164 7.67 31.23 -32.15
CA ASP A 164 7.72 29.77 -32.23
C ASP A 164 8.73 29.34 -33.32
N GLU A 165 9.95 28.92 -32.96
CA GLU A 165 10.87 28.23 -33.85
C GLU A 165 10.88 26.73 -33.56
N ARG A 166 10.09 25.99 -34.35
CA ARG A 166 10.17 24.51 -34.42
C ARG A 166 11.33 24.10 -35.34
N PRO A 167 12.26 23.26 -34.90
CA PRO A 167 13.26 22.70 -35.77
C PRO A 167 12.66 21.65 -36.71
N ARG A 168 12.91 21.82 -37.99
CA ARG A 168 12.54 20.92 -39.11
C ARG A 168 13.23 19.58 -38.97
N ARG A 169 12.45 18.51 -38.99
CA ARG A 169 12.94 17.12 -39.17
C ARG A 169 13.64 17.01 -40.53
N ARG A 170 14.94 16.61 -40.53
CA ARG A 170 15.61 16.02 -41.69
C ARG A 170 15.51 14.50 -41.57
N GLY A 171 15.14 13.91 -42.69
CA GLY A 171 14.85 12.50 -42.84
C GLY A 171 16.08 11.64 -43.14
N SER A 172 15.80 10.34 -43.11
CA SER A 172 16.38 9.22 -43.86
C SER A 172 17.80 8.77 -43.59
N ALA A 173 17.89 7.53 -43.06
CA ALA A 173 18.65 6.41 -43.62
C ALA A 173 18.37 5.17 -42.77
N GLU A 174 17.63 4.21 -43.29
CA GLU A 174 18.09 2.97 -43.91
C GLU A 174 18.58 1.90 -42.92
N THR A 175 17.69 0.87 -42.80
CA THR A 175 17.94 -0.58 -43.01
C THR A 175 19.28 -1.14 -42.57
N THR A 176 19.22 -2.10 -41.66
CA THR A 176 19.82 -3.45 -41.73
C THR A 176 19.91 -4.03 -40.32
N ASP A 177 19.09 -5.01 -39.95
CA ASP A 177 19.56 -6.31 -39.46
C ASP A 177 18.41 -7.17 -38.90
N ALA A 178 17.62 -7.68 -39.83
CA ALA A 178 16.59 -8.69 -39.53
C ALA A 178 17.10 -10.11 -39.77
N ARG A 179 18.40 -10.39 -39.58
CA ARG A 179 19.01 -11.70 -39.87
C ARG A 179 19.85 -12.29 -38.74
N ARG A 180 19.58 -11.97 -37.51
CA ARG A 180 20.35 -12.55 -36.38
C ARG A 180 19.56 -13.23 -35.28
N LEU A 181 18.29 -13.49 -35.50
CA LEU A 181 17.42 -14.16 -34.48
C LEU A 181 17.06 -15.62 -34.81
N ASP A 182 17.47 -16.15 -36.00
CA ASP A 182 17.15 -17.53 -36.40
C ASP A 182 18.27 -18.58 -36.14
N ALA A 183 19.35 -18.21 -35.46
CA ALA A 183 20.49 -19.11 -35.25
C ALA A 183 20.61 -19.67 -33.80
N LEU A 184 19.66 -19.46 -32.91
CA LEU A 184 19.74 -19.95 -31.52
C LEU A 184 18.66 -20.96 -31.12
N LEU A 185 17.84 -21.46 -32.06
CA LEU A 185 16.80 -22.46 -31.78
C LEU A 185 17.05 -23.83 -32.45
N SER A 186 18.28 -24.15 -32.84
CA SER A 186 18.59 -25.46 -33.44
C SER A 186 19.87 -26.07 -32.89
N ALA A 187 19.92 -26.30 -31.57
CA ALA A 187 20.87 -27.25 -30.95
C ALA A 187 20.30 -27.63 -29.56
N ASP A 188 19.55 -28.69 -29.54
CA ASP A 188 19.76 -29.83 -28.64
C ASP A 188 18.65 -30.87 -28.89
N HIS A 189 19.14 -31.97 -29.42
CA HIS A 189 18.47 -33.27 -29.41
C HIS A 189 18.73 -33.95 -28.07
#